data_17966f596578269f34f12c22a9c9f5a4
#
_entry.id   17966f596578269f34f12c22a9c9f5a4
#
_cell.length_a   1.000
_cell.length_b   1.000
_cell.length_c   1.000
_cell.angle_alpha   90.00
_cell.angle_beta   90.00
_cell.angle_gamma   90.00
#
_symmetry.space_group_name_H-M   'P 1'
#
loop_
_entity.id
_entity.type
_entity.pdbx_description
1 polymer ?
#
loop_
_entity_poly.entity_id
_entity_poly.type
_entity_poly.pdbx_seq_one_letter_code
_entity_poly.pdbx_strand_id
1 'polypeptide(L)'
;MNGYGEKFVKEGLTFDDVLLIPAESDVTPDLVDLKTKLTKDITLNIPLMTAAMDTVTESDMAIAIAREGGIGVIHKNMTIEEQATEVDKVKRSENGVITDPFFLSPLNTAKDADNLMAKYHISGVPICEDDGTLVGILTNRDLRFMTDYNVRIADVMTPKEQLVTAMAGTTIDEAKNILMHSKVEKLPLIDNNGKLTGLVTIKDIEKAVKYPNTARDKNDRLLCAAAIGVTNDVLDRAKALVDAGVDALVLDSAHGHSLNIMKNVERVKNAFPEVSLIAGNVATAEATQALIKHGADAVKIGIGPGSICTTRVVAGIGVPQITAIYDAAEMANKYGIPVIADGGIKYSGEIVKALAAGGSVVMVGSLVAGCEEAPGDMEIWQGRQFKVYRGMGSLGAMNHGSADRYFQKGSKKFVPEGVEGRVPYKGPVGDTIFQMMGGLRAGMGYVGCHTIDELRTKAKFIKITGAGLIESHPHDVYITKEAPNYSGSRQD
;
A
#
# COMPACT_ATOMS: atom_id res chain seq x y z
N MET A 1 -19.78 42.28 -21.25
CA MET A 1 -19.14 41.17 -21.99
C MET A 1 -19.59 39.92 -21.31
N ASN A 2 -20.25 39.04 -22.07
CA ASN A 2 -20.87 37.83 -21.49
C ASN A 2 -19.79 36.84 -21.09
N GLY A 3 -19.64 36.53 -19.80
CA GLY A 3 -18.63 35.66 -19.19
C GLY A 3 -18.65 34.17 -19.58
N TYR A 4 -19.07 33.84 -20.80
CA TYR A 4 -19.05 32.47 -21.30
C TYR A 4 -17.62 31.97 -21.56
N GLY A 5 -16.66 32.85 -21.92
CA GLY A 5 -15.26 32.50 -22.18
C GLY A 5 -14.51 32.06 -20.93
N GLU A 6 -14.92 32.51 -19.73
CA GLU A 6 -14.29 32.15 -18.46
C GLU A 6 -14.74 30.77 -17.92
N LYS A 7 -15.81 30.18 -18.49
CA LYS A 7 -16.31 28.86 -18.08
C LYS A 7 -15.47 27.71 -18.63
N PHE A 8 -14.79 27.88 -19.74
CA PHE A 8 -13.92 26.89 -20.35
C PHE A 8 -12.46 27.25 -20.06
N VAL A 9 -11.93 26.74 -18.93
CA VAL A 9 -10.63 27.15 -18.40
C VAL A 9 -9.48 26.70 -19.28
N LYS A 10 -9.49 25.44 -19.74
CA LYS A 10 -8.46 24.85 -20.59
C LYS A 10 -8.87 23.46 -21.11
N GLU A 11 -8.09 22.94 -22.05
CA GLU A 11 -8.17 21.54 -22.48
C GLU A 11 -7.58 20.62 -21.40
N GLY A 12 -8.29 19.52 -21.09
CA GLY A 12 -7.83 18.51 -20.16
C GLY A 12 -7.25 17.29 -20.89
N LEU A 13 -6.12 16.75 -20.40
CA LEU A 13 -5.41 15.63 -21.00
C LEU A 13 -5.45 14.40 -20.08
N THR A 14 -5.79 13.24 -20.67
CA THR A 14 -5.69 11.91 -20.06
C THR A 14 -4.33 11.27 -20.35
N PHE A 15 -4.09 10.07 -19.83
CA PHE A 15 -2.89 9.28 -20.21
C PHE A 15 -2.87 8.90 -21.69
N ASP A 16 -4.04 8.77 -22.29
CA ASP A 16 -4.19 8.35 -23.70
C ASP A 16 -3.97 9.52 -24.68
N ASP A 17 -3.93 10.77 -24.19
CA ASP A 17 -3.74 11.99 -25.03
C ASP A 17 -2.27 12.39 -25.18
N VAL A 18 -1.33 11.73 -24.51
CA VAL A 18 0.08 12.13 -24.48
C VAL A 18 1.03 10.94 -24.57
N LEU A 19 2.22 11.18 -25.11
CA LEU A 19 3.39 10.30 -25.00
C LEU A 19 4.57 11.11 -24.46
N LEU A 20 5.55 10.42 -23.87
CA LEU A 20 6.84 11.01 -23.51
C LEU A 20 7.76 11.01 -24.74
N ILE A 21 8.50 12.10 -24.90
CA ILE A 21 9.47 12.26 -26.00
C ILE A 21 10.77 11.58 -25.57
N PRO A 22 11.32 10.62 -26.35
CA PRO A 22 12.63 10.05 -26.08
C PRO A 22 13.72 11.12 -26.06
N ALA A 23 14.71 10.95 -25.18
CA ALA A 23 15.84 11.86 -25.05
C ALA A 23 17.16 11.11 -25.08
N GLU A 24 18.28 11.85 -25.20
CA GLU A 24 19.60 11.29 -25.02
C GLU A 24 19.72 10.62 -23.64
N SER A 25 20.26 9.41 -23.59
CA SER A 25 20.31 8.60 -22.38
C SER A 25 21.68 7.96 -22.19
N ASP A 26 22.20 8.08 -20.98
CA ASP A 26 23.38 7.40 -20.49
C ASP A 26 23.04 6.37 -19.39
N VAL A 27 21.72 6.12 -19.17
CA VAL A 27 21.23 5.19 -18.14
C VAL A 27 20.51 4.00 -18.75
N THR A 28 20.86 2.79 -18.27
CA THR A 28 20.15 1.55 -18.58
C THR A 28 19.11 1.22 -17.49
N PRO A 29 18.07 0.42 -17.79
CA PRO A 29 17.01 0.12 -16.83
C PRO A 29 17.47 -0.44 -15.48
N ASP A 30 18.59 -1.15 -15.43
CA ASP A 30 19.19 -1.72 -14.22
C ASP A 30 19.87 -0.68 -13.31
N LEU A 31 20.27 0.47 -13.87
CA LEU A 31 20.93 1.57 -13.15
C LEU A 31 19.95 2.62 -12.60
N VAL A 32 18.67 2.49 -12.90
CA VAL A 32 17.65 3.45 -12.48
C VAL A 32 17.31 3.27 -10.99
N ASP A 33 17.32 4.36 -10.23
CA ASP A 33 16.83 4.41 -8.84
C ASP A 33 15.33 4.81 -8.82
N LEU A 34 14.50 3.93 -8.26
CA LEU A 34 13.05 4.13 -8.14
C LEU A 34 12.62 4.74 -6.80
N LYS A 35 13.56 5.06 -5.91
CA LYS A 35 13.25 5.67 -4.63
C LYS A 35 12.53 6.99 -4.80
N THR A 36 11.51 7.22 -3.96
CA THR A 36 10.70 8.42 -4.02
C THR A 36 10.16 8.81 -2.63
N LYS A 37 9.77 10.07 -2.47
CA LYS A 37 9.11 10.56 -1.27
C LYS A 37 7.60 10.35 -1.36
N LEU A 38 7.04 9.64 -0.36
CA LEU A 38 5.61 9.58 -0.12
C LEU A 38 5.13 10.78 0.69
N THR A 39 5.89 11.12 1.74
CA THR A 39 5.74 12.32 2.58
C THR A 39 7.13 12.88 2.87
N LYS A 40 7.23 13.93 3.67
CA LYS A 40 8.55 14.45 4.11
C LYS A 40 9.37 13.38 4.83
N ASP A 41 8.70 12.54 5.62
CA ASP A 41 9.33 11.59 6.55
C ASP A 41 9.38 10.16 6.01
N ILE A 42 8.52 9.83 5.02
CA ILE A 42 8.43 8.48 4.45
C ILE A 42 9.02 8.46 3.04
N THR A 43 9.99 7.57 2.85
CA THR A 43 10.56 7.25 1.54
C THR A 43 10.17 5.83 1.15
N LEU A 44 9.69 5.65 -0.09
CA LEU A 44 9.43 4.33 -0.69
C LEU A 44 10.60 3.95 -1.61
N ASN A 45 10.84 2.64 -1.75
CA ASN A 45 11.86 2.10 -2.64
C ASN A 45 11.32 1.90 -4.08
N ILE A 46 10.00 1.87 -4.25
CA ILE A 46 9.30 1.96 -5.55
C ILE A 46 8.14 2.96 -5.43
N PRO A 47 7.80 3.71 -6.49
CA PRO A 47 6.77 4.75 -6.43
C PRO A 47 5.33 4.19 -6.51
N LEU A 48 5.02 3.18 -5.70
CA LEU A 48 3.76 2.43 -5.80
C LEU A 48 3.04 2.32 -4.45
N MET A 49 1.74 2.62 -4.47
CA MET A 49 0.82 2.50 -3.35
C MET A 49 -0.43 1.74 -3.78
N THR A 50 -0.96 0.84 -2.93
CA THR A 50 -2.23 0.15 -3.22
C THR A 50 -3.41 0.87 -2.59
N ALA A 51 -4.56 0.87 -3.31
CA ALA A 51 -5.72 1.67 -2.97
C ALA A 51 -6.47 1.15 -1.73
N ALA A 52 -7.01 2.08 -0.94
CA ALA A 52 -7.82 1.81 0.25
C ALA A 52 -9.23 1.33 -0.12
N MET A 53 -9.32 0.15 -0.75
CA MET A 53 -10.58 -0.43 -1.21
C MET A 53 -10.76 -1.82 -0.63
N ASP A 54 -12.01 -2.16 -0.26
CA ASP A 54 -12.36 -3.40 0.43
C ASP A 54 -12.22 -4.68 -0.43
N THR A 55 -11.85 -4.54 -1.70
CA THR A 55 -11.48 -5.62 -2.61
C THR A 55 -10.03 -5.50 -3.12
N VAL A 56 -9.20 -4.63 -2.50
CA VAL A 56 -7.81 -4.38 -2.93
C VAL A 56 -6.81 -4.55 -1.80
N THR A 57 -6.99 -3.88 -0.66
CA THR A 57 -5.93 -3.81 0.36
C THR A 57 -6.41 -4.10 1.77
N GLU A 58 -6.04 -5.28 2.25
CA GLU A 58 -5.97 -5.67 3.65
C GLU A 58 -4.53 -6.08 4.00
N SER A 59 -4.29 -6.73 5.12
CA SER A 59 -2.93 -7.04 5.60
C SER A 59 -2.08 -7.82 4.59
N ASP A 60 -2.64 -8.82 3.90
CA ASP A 60 -1.88 -9.65 2.97
C ASP A 60 -1.33 -8.83 1.79
N MET A 61 -2.17 -8.00 1.17
CA MET A 61 -1.74 -7.08 0.11
C MET A 61 -0.76 -6.03 0.65
N ALA A 62 -1.02 -5.47 1.84
CA ALA A 62 -0.14 -4.46 2.43
C ALA A 62 1.25 -5.03 2.76
N ILE A 63 1.34 -6.26 3.25
CA ILE A 63 2.58 -6.98 3.47
C ILE A 63 3.32 -7.22 2.15
N ALA A 64 2.62 -7.71 1.13
CA ALA A 64 3.22 -8.05 -0.15
C ALA A 64 3.79 -6.82 -0.85
N ILE A 65 3.03 -5.72 -0.93
CA ILE A 65 3.50 -4.48 -1.56
C ILE A 65 4.65 -3.81 -0.79
N ALA A 66 4.66 -3.87 0.54
CA ALA A 66 5.76 -3.34 1.35
C ALA A 66 7.05 -4.15 1.16
N ARG A 67 6.97 -5.47 0.98
CA ARG A 67 8.12 -6.33 0.63
C ARG A 67 8.73 -5.97 -0.72
N GLU A 68 7.92 -5.57 -1.68
CA GLU A 68 8.38 -5.10 -2.99
C GLU A 68 8.92 -3.67 -2.97
N GLY A 69 8.73 -2.93 -1.86
CA GLY A 69 9.27 -1.58 -1.68
C GLY A 69 8.26 -0.45 -1.76
N GLY A 70 6.97 -0.77 -1.92
CA GLY A 70 5.86 0.18 -1.91
C GLY A 70 5.17 0.27 -0.55
N ILE A 71 3.89 0.67 -0.54
CA ILE A 71 3.07 0.76 0.68
C ILE A 71 1.60 0.43 0.39
N GLY A 72 0.97 -0.35 1.27
CA GLY A 72 -0.46 -0.63 1.22
C GLY A 72 -1.27 0.31 2.11
N VAL A 73 -2.47 0.69 1.66
CA VAL A 73 -3.41 1.46 2.48
C VAL A 73 -4.56 0.55 2.90
N ILE A 74 -4.58 0.15 4.17
CA ILE A 74 -5.68 -0.65 4.74
C ILE A 74 -6.98 0.16 4.67
N HIS A 75 -8.02 -0.42 4.07
CA HIS A 75 -9.30 0.24 3.91
C HIS A 75 -10.05 0.39 5.25
N LYS A 76 -10.98 1.36 5.30
CA LYS A 76 -11.79 1.64 6.51
C LYS A 76 -13.17 0.99 6.53
N ASN A 77 -13.49 0.16 5.55
CA ASN A 77 -14.82 -0.48 5.41
C ASN A 77 -14.95 -1.69 6.34
N MET A 78 -14.59 -1.49 7.60
CA MET A 78 -14.58 -2.43 8.71
C MET A 78 -14.62 -1.65 10.03
N THR A 79 -14.79 -2.34 11.16
CA THR A 79 -14.74 -1.70 12.50
C THR A 79 -13.35 -1.10 12.78
N ILE A 80 -13.27 -0.25 13.81
CA ILE A 80 -12.00 0.35 14.23
C ILE A 80 -11.02 -0.74 14.70
N GLU A 81 -11.52 -1.71 15.45
CA GLU A 81 -10.75 -2.81 16.01
C GLU A 81 -10.22 -3.77 14.93
N GLU A 82 -11.07 -4.09 13.94
CA GLU A 82 -10.66 -4.91 12.80
C GLU A 82 -9.56 -4.20 11.99
N GLN A 83 -9.71 -2.92 11.69
CA GLN A 83 -8.73 -2.15 10.93
C GLN A 83 -7.40 -2.03 11.70
N ALA A 84 -7.43 -1.77 12.99
CA ALA A 84 -6.24 -1.75 13.84
C ALA A 84 -5.55 -3.13 13.88
N THR A 85 -6.34 -4.23 13.89
CA THR A 85 -5.81 -5.59 13.80
C THR A 85 -5.11 -5.85 12.47
N GLU A 86 -5.66 -5.38 11.35
CA GLU A 86 -5.02 -5.48 10.04
C GLU A 86 -3.68 -4.72 10.00
N VAL A 87 -3.62 -3.52 10.56
CA VAL A 87 -2.35 -2.76 10.69
C VAL A 87 -1.36 -3.53 11.58
N ASP A 88 -1.78 -4.04 12.74
CA ASP A 88 -0.92 -4.82 13.64
C ASP A 88 -0.35 -6.08 12.97
N LYS A 89 -1.14 -6.79 12.14
CA LYS A 89 -0.65 -7.92 11.33
C LYS A 89 0.50 -7.51 10.39
N VAL A 90 0.38 -6.35 9.72
CA VAL A 90 1.45 -5.84 8.85
C VAL A 90 2.69 -5.51 9.66
N LYS A 91 2.53 -4.77 10.76
CA LYS A 91 3.65 -4.30 11.60
C LYS A 91 4.39 -5.45 12.31
N ARG A 92 3.70 -6.55 12.55
CA ARG A 92 4.27 -7.77 13.18
C ARG A 92 4.63 -8.85 12.18
N SER A 93 4.38 -8.64 10.87
CA SER A 93 4.76 -9.64 9.88
C SER A 93 6.27 -9.85 9.90
N GLU A 94 6.69 -11.12 9.85
CA GLU A 94 8.10 -11.53 9.83
C GLU A 94 8.85 -10.84 8.67
N ASN A 95 9.84 -10.03 9.01
CA ASN A 95 10.61 -9.29 7.99
C ASN A 95 11.91 -8.70 8.54
N GLY A 96 12.85 -9.55 8.89
CA GLY A 96 14.10 -9.18 9.50
C GLY A 96 14.17 -9.48 10.99
N VAL A 97 14.70 -8.56 11.81
CA VAL A 97 14.67 -8.69 13.27
C VAL A 97 13.31 -8.25 13.79
N ILE A 98 12.56 -9.17 14.38
CA ILE A 98 11.32 -8.84 15.09
C ILE A 98 11.69 -8.12 16.38
N THR A 99 11.51 -6.80 16.44
CA THR A 99 11.94 -5.96 17.58
C THR A 99 10.95 -5.94 18.75
N ASP A 100 9.73 -6.44 18.56
CA ASP A 100 8.70 -6.57 19.60
C ASP A 100 7.98 -7.92 19.43
N PRO A 101 8.67 -9.05 19.72
CA PRO A 101 8.09 -10.36 19.51
C PRO A 101 6.99 -10.63 20.53
N PHE A 102 5.90 -11.29 20.09
CA PHE A 102 4.95 -11.87 21.03
C PHE A 102 5.66 -12.82 21.99
N PHE A 103 5.31 -12.75 23.25
CA PHE A 103 5.72 -13.73 24.23
C PHE A 103 4.53 -14.14 25.10
N LEU A 104 4.64 -15.28 25.74
CA LEU A 104 3.68 -15.79 26.71
C LEU A 104 4.38 -16.09 28.03
N SER A 105 3.60 -16.12 29.12
CA SER A 105 4.09 -16.53 30.41
C SER A 105 4.22 -18.06 30.50
N PRO A 106 5.18 -18.61 31.28
CA PRO A 106 5.24 -20.04 31.57
C PRO A 106 3.93 -20.61 32.18
N LEU A 107 3.12 -19.75 32.77
CA LEU A 107 1.84 -20.10 33.39
C LEU A 107 0.68 -20.24 32.39
N ASN A 108 0.82 -19.70 31.18
CA ASN A 108 -0.15 -19.88 30.09
C ASN A 108 -0.23 -21.34 29.65
N THR A 109 -1.27 -21.68 28.90
CA THR A 109 -1.47 -23.05 28.40
C THR A 109 -0.90 -23.20 26.98
N ALA A 110 -0.60 -24.43 26.58
CA ALA A 110 -0.21 -24.76 25.22
C ALA A 110 -1.30 -24.34 24.22
N LYS A 111 -2.59 -24.31 24.63
CA LYS A 111 -3.69 -23.81 23.80
C LYS A 111 -3.61 -22.31 23.55
N ASP A 112 -3.18 -21.52 24.53
CA ASP A 112 -2.97 -20.09 24.36
C ASP A 112 -1.89 -19.84 23.32
N ALA A 113 -0.81 -20.62 23.35
CA ALA A 113 0.26 -20.54 22.36
C ALA A 113 -0.19 -20.98 20.97
N ASP A 114 -0.95 -22.04 20.84
CA ASP A 114 -1.51 -22.52 19.57
C ASP A 114 -2.44 -21.48 18.94
N ASN A 115 -3.34 -20.89 19.73
CA ASN A 115 -4.22 -19.81 19.30
C ASN A 115 -3.44 -18.57 18.84
N LEU A 116 -2.41 -18.18 19.58
CA LEU A 116 -1.55 -17.05 19.22
C LEU A 116 -0.80 -17.32 17.91
N MET A 117 -0.20 -18.51 17.78
CA MET A 117 0.52 -18.92 16.57
C MET A 117 -0.40 -19.00 15.36
N ALA A 118 -1.63 -19.52 15.52
CA ALA A 118 -2.62 -19.58 14.45
C ALA A 118 -3.09 -18.17 14.02
N LYS A 119 -3.40 -17.29 14.98
CA LYS A 119 -3.86 -15.93 14.71
C LYS A 119 -2.86 -15.09 13.92
N TYR A 120 -1.56 -15.21 14.22
CA TYR A 120 -0.50 -14.39 13.64
C TYR A 120 0.37 -15.15 12.63
N HIS A 121 0.01 -16.40 12.29
CA HIS A 121 0.74 -17.27 11.34
C HIS A 121 2.23 -17.43 11.68
N ILE A 122 2.57 -17.47 12.98
CA ILE A 122 3.92 -17.67 13.49
C ILE A 122 4.13 -19.11 13.92
N SER A 123 5.38 -19.59 13.87
CA SER A 123 5.73 -20.99 14.12
C SER A 123 6.38 -21.23 15.49
N GLY A 124 6.36 -20.25 16.38
CA GLY A 124 6.84 -20.36 17.74
C GLY A 124 6.85 -19.04 18.46
N VAL A 125 6.78 -19.12 19.78
CA VAL A 125 6.62 -17.99 20.69
C VAL A 125 7.67 -18.06 21.79
N PRO A 126 8.49 -17.00 22.01
CA PRO A 126 9.31 -16.87 23.22
C PRO A 126 8.45 -16.90 24.47
N ILE A 127 8.98 -17.47 25.53
CA ILE A 127 8.34 -17.55 26.83
C ILE A 127 9.13 -16.70 27.82
N CYS A 128 8.45 -15.75 28.44
CA CYS A 128 9.06 -14.79 29.36
C CYS A 128 8.30 -14.72 30.69
N GLU A 129 9.01 -14.36 31.75
CA GLU A 129 8.40 -13.91 32.99
C GLU A 129 7.72 -12.56 32.80
N ASP A 130 6.92 -12.14 33.78
CA ASP A 130 6.18 -10.87 33.76
C ASP A 130 7.08 -9.63 33.58
N ASP A 131 8.35 -9.73 33.98
CA ASP A 131 9.33 -8.65 33.81
C ASP A 131 10.02 -8.63 32.45
N GLY A 132 9.67 -9.55 31.52
CA GLY A 132 10.23 -9.70 30.20
C GLY A 132 11.48 -10.59 30.13
N THR A 133 11.92 -11.20 31.22
CA THR A 133 13.08 -12.13 31.25
C THR A 133 12.76 -13.38 30.45
N LEU A 134 13.59 -13.73 29.46
CA LEU A 134 13.43 -14.92 28.64
C LEU A 134 13.71 -16.19 29.47
N VAL A 135 12.75 -17.12 29.49
CA VAL A 135 12.84 -18.40 30.18
C VAL A 135 12.71 -19.63 29.30
N GLY A 136 12.24 -19.46 28.06
CA GLY A 136 12.11 -20.57 27.11
C GLY A 136 11.57 -20.15 25.77
N ILE A 137 11.29 -21.16 24.92
CA ILE A 137 10.57 -20.99 23.66
C ILE A 137 9.62 -22.18 23.47
N LEU A 138 8.44 -21.91 22.91
CA LEU A 138 7.50 -22.94 22.46
C LEU A 138 7.28 -22.82 20.96
N THR A 139 7.36 -23.94 20.25
CA THR A 139 7.27 -23.97 18.79
C THR A 139 6.23 -24.96 18.30
N ASN A 140 5.81 -24.84 17.02
CA ASN A 140 4.92 -25.83 16.39
C ASN A 140 5.49 -27.26 16.45
N ARG A 141 6.82 -27.43 16.56
CA ARG A 141 7.46 -28.76 16.70
C ARG A 141 7.09 -29.37 18.03
N ASP A 142 7.04 -28.56 19.11
CA ASP A 142 6.72 -29.02 20.46
C ASP A 142 5.24 -29.38 20.58
N LEU A 143 4.36 -28.67 19.84
CA LEU A 143 2.92 -28.90 19.84
C LEU A 143 2.46 -30.04 18.90
N ARG A 144 3.28 -30.45 17.92
CA ARG A 144 2.87 -31.30 16.80
C ARG A 144 2.22 -32.62 17.17
N PHE A 145 2.61 -33.23 18.26
CA PHE A 145 2.13 -34.54 18.72
C PHE A 145 1.39 -34.48 20.05
N MET A 146 1.05 -33.28 20.51
CA MET A 146 0.28 -33.09 21.74
C MET A 146 -1.16 -33.50 21.57
N THR A 147 -1.69 -34.21 22.55
CA THR A 147 -3.10 -34.61 22.64
C THR A 147 -3.88 -33.78 23.66
N ASP A 148 -3.19 -33.21 24.65
CA ASP A 148 -3.77 -32.32 25.66
C ASP A 148 -3.11 -30.94 25.56
N TYR A 149 -3.88 -29.94 25.16
CA TYR A 149 -3.44 -28.55 25.05
C TYR A 149 -3.67 -27.71 26.34
N ASN A 150 -4.25 -28.30 27.38
CA ASN A 150 -4.48 -27.62 28.66
C ASN A 150 -3.28 -27.66 29.60
N VAL A 151 -2.18 -28.29 29.21
CA VAL A 151 -0.92 -28.30 29.95
C VAL A 151 -0.28 -26.91 30.00
N ARG A 152 0.47 -26.62 31.06
CA ARG A 152 1.23 -25.37 31.19
C ARG A 152 2.37 -25.34 30.18
N ILE A 153 2.66 -24.14 29.63
CA ILE A 153 3.79 -23.96 28.75
C ILE A 153 5.11 -24.35 29.40
N ALA A 154 5.28 -24.08 30.71
CA ALA A 154 6.47 -24.45 31.44
C ALA A 154 6.82 -25.94 31.37
N ASP A 155 5.81 -26.82 31.21
CA ASP A 155 6.00 -28.27 31.19
C ASP A 155 6.41 -28.82 29.81
N VAL A 156 6.26 -28.00 28.77
CA VAL A 156 6.41 -28.46 27.37
C VAL A 156 7.32 -27.57 26.51
N MET A 157 7.73 -26.40 27.02
CA MET A 157 8.64 -25.49 26.33
C MET A 157 10.08 -26.04 26.28
N THR A 158 10.87 -25.59 25.34
CA THR A 158 12.33 -25.71 25.39
C THR A 158 12.85 -24.65 26.37
N PRO A 159 13.48 -25.04 27.51
CA PRO A 159 13.93 -24.10 28.52
C PRO A 159 15.18 -23.32 28.09
N LYS A 160 15.43 -22.16 28.72
CA LYS A 160 16.48 -21.18 28.35
C LYS A 160 17.88 -21.83 28.27
N GLU A 161 18.19 -22.77 29.13
CA GLU A 161 19.49 -23.44 29.21
C GLU A 161 19.81 -24.25 27.92
N GLN A 162 18.78 -24.59 27.14
CA GLN A 162 18.89 -25.31 25.88
C GLN A 162 18.74 -24.39 24.66
N LEU A 163 18.50 -23.08 24.88
CA LEU A 163 18.34 -22.14 23.80
C LEU A 163 19.68 -21.56 23.34
N VAL A 164 19.78 -21.34 22.04
CA VAL A 164 20.76 -20.43 21.46
C VAL A 164 20.15 -19.04 21.46
N THR A 165 20.84 -18.09 22.07
CA THR A 165 20.44 -16.67 22.11
C THR A 165 21.56 -15.79 21.58
N ALA A 166 21.24 -14.57 21.17
CA ALA A 166 22.22 -13.55 20.81
C ALA A 166 21.90 -12.23 21.51
N MET A 167 22.83 -11.29 21.47
CA MET A 167 22.67 -9.98 22.10
C MET A 167 21.79 -9.06 21.26
N ALA A 168 21.10 -8.12 21.91
CA ALA A 168 20.45 -7.01 21.24
C ALA A 168 21.42 -6.28 20.31
N GLY A 169 20.97 -5.95 19.09
CA GLY A 169 21.78 -5.32 18.06
C GLY A 169 22.55 -6.29 17.16
N THR A 170 22.41 -7.62 17.34
CA THR A 170 22.93 -8.61 16.39
C THR A 170 22.36 -8.36 14.99
N THR A 171 23.23 -8.23 14.00
CA THR A 171 22.85 -8.03 12.59
C THR A 171 22.25 -9.29 11.97
N ILE A 172 21.51 -9.15 10.87
CA ILE A 172 20.92 -10.29 10.14
C ILE A 172 22.02 -11.27 9.68
N ASP A 173 23.17 -10.78 9.22
CA ASP A 173 24.29 -11.64 8.78
C ASP A 173 24.93 -12.41 9.94
N GLU A 174 25.09 -11.78 11.09
CA GLU A 174 25.55 -12.46 12.31
C GLU A 174 24.52 -13.50 12.77
N ALA A 175 23.23 -13.13 12.81
CA ALA A 175 22.15 -14.04 13.17
C ALA A 175 22.09 -15.25 12.23
N LYS A 176 22.26 -15.04 10.92
CA LYS A 176 22.35 -16.11 9.90
C LYS A 176 23.47 -17.10 10.25
N ASN A 177 24.65 -16.59 10.57
CA ASN A 177 25.79 -17.43 10.92
C ASN A 177 25.52 -18.26 12.18
N ILE A 178 24.92 -17.64 13.22
CA ILE A 178 24.57 -18.32 14.47
C ILE A 178 23.53 -19.42 14.20
N LEU A 179 22.44 -19.11 13.49
CA LEU A 179 21.38 -20.07 13.16
C LEU A 179 21.91 -21.27 12.37
N MET A 180 22.78 -21.01 11.36
CA MET A 180 23.40 -22.07 10.56
C MET A 180 24.33 -22.98 11.38
N HIS A 181 25.23 -22.41 12.18
CA HIS A 181 26.21 -23.19 12.95
C HIS A 181 25.51 -23.98 14.08
N SER A 182 24.53 -23.39 14.74
CA SER A 182 23.80 -24.02 15.84
C SER A 182 22.66 -24.93 15.38
N LYS A 183 22.32 -24.92 14.07
CA LYS A 183 21.22 -25.71 13.47
C LYS A 183 19.87 -25.46 14.13
N VAL A 184 19.61 -24.23 14.54
CA VAL A 184 18.33 -23.78 15.11
C VAL A 184 17.59 -22.87 14.14
N GLU A 185 16.25 -22.85 14.21
CA GLU A 185 15.41 -22.08 13.31
C GLU A 185 15.03 -20.70 13.86
N LYS A 186 15.22 -20.49 15.16
CA LYS A 186 14.84 -19.27 15.86
C LYS A 186 15.93 -18.84 16.82
N LEU A 187 16.22 -17.54 16.84
CA LEU A 187 17.26 -16.92 17.64
C LEU A 187 16.65 -15.77 18.44
N PRO A 188 16.26 -16.00 19.72
CA PRO A 188 15.89 -14.91 20.59
C PRO A 188 17.05 -13.96 20.84
N LEU A 189 16.79 -12.66 20.78
CA LEU A 189 17.72 -11.60 21.12
C LEU A 189 17.42 -11.10 22.52
N ILE A 190 18.45 -11.01 23.35
CA ILE A 190 18.32 -10.60 24.77
C ILE A 190 19.22 -9.41 25.08
N ASP A 191 18.85 -8.61 26.05
CA ASP A 191 19.71 -7.58 26.63
C ASP A 191 20.69 -8.18 27.68
N ASN A 192 21.53 -7.30 28.25
CA ASN A 192 22.48 -7.69 29.30
C ASN A 192 21.83 -8.23 30.59
N ASN A 193 20.54 -7.99 30.79
CA ASN A 193 19.76 -8.47 31.94
C ASN A 193 18.98 -9.77 31.60
N GLY A 194 19.14 -10.30 30.37
CA GLY A 194 18.44 -11.49 29.91
C GLY A 194 16.98 -11.26 29.48
N LYS A 195 16.57 -9.99 29.32
CA LYS A 195 15.23 -9.65 28.82
C LYS A 195 15.15 -9.79 27.32
N LEU A 196 14.03 -10.29 26.83
CA LEU A 196 13.75 -10.43 25.42
C LEU A 196 13.66 -9.05 24.76
N THR A 197 14.46 -8.81 23.71
CA THR A 197 14.49 -7.57 22.94
C THR A 197 14.15 -7.79 21.45
N GLY A 198 14.18 -9.04 21.00
CA GLY A 198 13.88 -9.37 19.62
C GLY A 198 13.89 -10.87 19.36
N LEU A 199 13.51 -11.21 18.13
CA LEU A 199 13.54 -12.58 17.62
C LEU A 199 13.97 -12.55 16.13
N VAL A 200 14.90 -13.42 15.75
CA VAL A 200 15.26 -13.66 14.34
C VAL A 200 14.95 -15.09 14.00
N THR A 201 14.34 -15.34 12.84
CA THR A 201 14.08 -16.68 12.34
C THR A 201 14.77 -16.93 10.99
N ILE A 202 14.94 -18.20 10.61
CA ILE A 202 15.44 -18.54 9.26
C ILE A 202 14.54 -17.92 8.18
N LYS A 203 13.21 -17.92 8.39
CA LYS A 203 12.25 -17.33 7.47
C LYS A 203 12.47 -15.82 7.27
N ASP A 204 12.89 -15.11 8.30
CA ASP A 204 13.19 -13.67 8.21
C ASP A 204 14.41 -13.43 7.33
N ILE A 205 15.44 -14.27 7.48
CA ILE A 205 16.64 -14.19 6.65
C ILE A 205 16.32 -14.54 5.19
N GLU A 206 15.57 -15.60 4.94
CA GLU A 206 15.13 -15.98 3.60
C GLU A 206 14.33 -14.86 2.94
N LYS A 207 13.42 -14.21 3.70
CA LYS A 207 12.64 -13.06 3.22
C LYS A 207 13.52 -11.84 2.96
N ALA A 208 14.47 -11.52 3.82
CA ALA A 208 15.40 -10.41 3.61
C ALA A 208 16.22 -10.58 2.32
N VAL A 209 16.65 -11.82 2.03
CA VAL A 209 17.35 -12.15 0.77
C VAL A 209 16.40 -12.08 -0.42
N LYS A 210 15.16 -12.58 -0.28
CA LYS A 210 14.17 -12.62 -1.36
C LYS A 210 13.64 -11.22 -1.71
N TYR A 211 13.51 -10.33 -0.71
CA TYR A 211 12.91 -8.99 -0.84
C TYR A 211 13.90 -7.89 -0.43
N PRO A 212 14.97 -7.65 -1.19
CA PRO A 212 16.01 -6.67 -0.82
C PRO A 212 15.52 -5.23 -0.86
N ASN A 213 14.41 -4.97 -1.55
CA ASN A 213 13.83 -3.63 -1.71
C ASN A 213 12.73 -3.29 -0.69
N THR A 214 12.54 -4.13 0.34
CA THR A 214 11.46 -3.95 1.32
C THR A 214 11.41 -2.53 1.89
N ALA A 215 10.21 -1.93 1.90
CA ALA A 215 9.96 -0.63 2.50
C ALA A 215 9.74 -0.78 4.03
N ARG A 216 10.58 -0.12 4.83
CA ARG A 216 10.63 -0.27 6.29
C ARG A 216 10.55 1.04 7.02
N ASP A 217 10.00 1.00 8.23
CA ASP A 217 10.02 2.09 9.19
C ASP A 217 11.36 2.15 9.95
N LYS A 218 11.52 3.16 10.81
CA LYS A 218 12.71 3.34 11.66
C LYS A 218 13.00 2.18 12.63
N ASN A 219 12.01 1.32 12.87
CA ASN A 219 12.11 0.15 13.74
C ASN A 219 12.26 -1.16 12.92
N ASP A 220 12.62 -1.05 11.65
CA ASP A 220 12.81 -2.16 10.69
C ASP A 220 11.55 -2.99 10.42
N ARG A 221 10.35 -2.44 10.69
CA ARG A 221 9.06 -3.07 10.41
C ARG A 221 8.52 -2.60 9.05
N LEU A 222 7.67 -3.40 8.42
CA LEU A 222 7.04 -3.04 7.15
C LEU A 222 6.27 -1.72 7.25
N LEU A 223 6.41 -0.88 6.21
CA LEU A 223 5.60 0.33 6.08
C LEU A 223 4.13 -0.03 5.83
N CYS A 224 3.23 0.64 6.54
CA CYS A 224 1.79 0.46 6.44
C CYS A 224 1.08 1.80 6.54
N ALA A 225 0.13 2.05 5.65
CA ALA A 225 -0.80 3.15 5.74
C ALA A 225 -2.22 2.64 6.00
N ALA A 226 -3.09 3.49 6.54
CA ALA A 226 -4.49 3.14 6.76
C ALA A 226 -5.42 4.32 6.49
N ALA A 227 -6.58 4.02 5.89
CA ALA A 227 -7.57 5.02 5.55
C ALA A 227 -8.42 5.41 6.75
N ILE A 228 -8.72 6.70 6.86
CA ILE A 228 -9.70 7.28 7.79
C ILE A 228 -10.76 8.06 7.01
N GLY A 229 -11.94 8.17 7.57
CA GLY A 229 -13.05 8.98 7.01
C GLY A 229 -13.16 10.32 7.71
N VAL A 230 -14.37 10.92 7.61
CA VAL A 230 -14.71 12.22 8.22
C VAL A 230 -15.91 12.11 9.16
N THR A 231 -16.14 10.94 9.69
CA THR A 231 -17.17 10.64 10.66
C THR A 231 -16.81 11.15 12.05
N ASN A 232 -17.78 11.20 12.97
CA ASN A 232 -17.54 11.74 14.31
C ASN A 232 -16.45 10.98 15.09
N ASP A 233 -16.25 9.71 14.77
CA ASP A 233 -15.26 8.79 15.35
C ASP A 233 -13.88 8.84 14.69
N VAL A 234 -13.61 9.84 13.82
CA VAL A 234 -12.34 9.95 13.07
C VAL A 234 -11.11 9.96 13.98
N LEU A 235 -11.17 10.64 15.14
CA LEU A 235 -10.04 10.69 16.08
C LEU A 235 -9.87 9.37 16.83
N ASP A 236 -10.95 8.68 17.18
CA ASP A 236 -10.90 7.36 17.85
C ASP A 236 -10.28 6.33 16.90
N ARG A 237 -10.70 6.32 15.63
CA ARG A 237 -10.12 5.48 14.59
C ARG A 237 -8.64 5.80 14.36
N ALA A 238 -8.32 7.08 14.19
CA ALA A 238 -6.93 7.51 14.02
C ALA A 238 -6.06 7.08 15.20
N LYS A 239 -6.55 7.25 16.45
CA LYS A 239 -5.84 6.82 17.65
C LYS A 239 -5.57 5.31 17.65
N ALA A 240 -6.57 4.49 17.38
CA ALA A 240 -6.41 3.03 17.35
C ALA A 240 -5.38 2.59 16.29
N LEU A 241 -5.35 3.23 15.12
CA LEU A 241 -4.38 2.97 14.06
C LEU A 241 -2.97 3.41 14.45
N VAL A 242 -2.83 4.56 15.12
CA VAL A 242 -1.54 5.06 15.63
C VAL A 242 -1.01 4.14 16.73
N ASP A 243 -1.88 3.70 17.64
CA ASP A 243 -1.51 2.75 18.71
C ASP A 243 -1.08 1.39 18.11
N ALA A 244 -1.65 0.97 16.96
CA ALA A 244 -1.22 -0.20 16.19
C ALA A 244 0.09 0.03 15.40
N GLY A 245 0.62 1.25 15.36
CA GLY A 245 1.90 1.59 14.74
C GLY A 245 1.83 1.94 13.26
N VAL A 246 0.71 2.45 12.75
CA VAL A 246 0.58 2.92 11.36
C VAL A 246 1.59 4.02 11.05
N ASP A 247 2.20 4.01 9.85
CA ASP A 247 3.20 5.01 9.45
C ASP A 247 2.55 6.24 8.82
N ALA A 248 1.43 6.07 8.11
CA ALA A 248 0.68 7.16 7.52
C ALA A 248 -0.83 6.95 7.63
N LEU A 249 -1.55 8.02 7.96
CA LEU A 249 -3.01 8.07 7.86
C LEU A 249 -3.40 8.66 6.51
N VAL A 250 -4.44 8.09 5.89
CA VAL A 250 -4.98 8.56 4.60
C VAL A 250 -6.41 9.03 4.83
N LEU A 251 -6.62 10.34 4.89
CA LEU A 251 -7.97 10.91 4.92
C LEU A 251 -8.55 10.87 3.51
N ASP A 252 -9.44 9.90 3.29
CA ASP A 252 -9.91 9.49 1.98
C ASP A 252 -11.37 9.92 1.74
N SER A 253 -11.58 10.81 0.77
CA SER A 253 -12.87 11.39 0.42
C SER A 253 -13.05 11.49 -1.09
N ALA A 254 -14.31 11.44 -1.56
CA ALA A 254 -14.64 11.68 -2.96
C ALA A 254 -14.40 13.14 -3.38
N HIS A 255 -14.40 14.09 -2.43
CA HIS A 255 -14.18 15.51 -2.69
C HIS A 255 -13.40 16.17 -1.54
N GLY A 256 -12.06 16.16 -1.63
CA GLY A 256 -11.16 16.70 -0.61
C GLY A 256 -11.25 18.21 -0.39
N HIS A 257 -11.73 18.98 -1.39
CA HIS A 257 -11.85 20.43 -1.31
C HIS A 257 -13.17 20.87 -0.64
N SER A 258 -13.70 20.11 0.29
CA SER A 258 -14.85 20.52 1.10
C SER A 258 -14.40 21.06 2.46
N LEU A 259 -15.17 22.03 3.01
CA LEU A 259 -14.86 22.63 4.31
C LEU A 259 -14.77 21.59 5.43
N ASN A 260 -15.64 20.57 5.39
CA ASN A 260 -15.62 19.50 6.38
C ASN A 260 -14.36 18.66 6.30
N ILE A 261 -13.89 18.35 5.09
CA ILE A 261 -12.65 17.58 4.89
C ILE A 261 -11.46 18.39 5.40
N MET A 262 -11.32 19.64 5.00
CA MET A 262 -10.23 20.52 5.41
C MET A 262 -10.15 20.68 6.93
N LYS A 263 -11.29 20.87 7.61
CA LYS A 263 -11.36 20.90 9.08
C LYS A 263 -10.92 19.58 9.72
N ASN A 264 -11.27 18.44 9.14
CA ASN A 264 -10.84 17.14 9.67
C ASN A 264 -9.36 16.87 9.41
N VAL A 265 -8.78 17.33 8.29
CA VAL A 265 -7.32 17.31 8.07
C VAL A 265 -6.61 18.04 9.22
N GLU A 266 -7.04 19.27 9.52
CA GLU A 266 -6.47 20.06 10.62
C GLU A 266 -6.65 19.40 11.99
N ARG A 267 -7.86 18.85 12.27
CA ARG A 267 -8.14 18.14 13.53
C ARG A 267 -7.25 16.91 13.73
N VAL A 268 -7.10 16.09 12.69
CA VAL A 268 -6.27 14.87 12.77
C VAL A 268 -4.80 15.24 12.90
N LYS A 269 -4.31 16.20 12.10
CA LYS A 269 -2.91 16.64 12.17
C LYS A 269 -2.55 17.25 13.52
N ASN A 270 -3.44 18.03 14.12
CA ASN A 270 -3.24 18.61 15.46
C ASN A 270 -3.25 17.55 16.56
N ALA A 271 -4.08 16.49 16.42
CA ALA A 271 -4.15 15.40 17.40
C ALA A 271 -2.95 14.43 17.29
N PHE A 272 -2.41 14.23 16.08
CA PHE A 272 -1.32 13.28 15.80
C PHE A 272 -0.22 13.96 14.94
N PRO A 273 0.50 14.97 15.45
CA PRO A 273 1.46 15.75 14.67
C PRO A 273 2.63 14.94 14.12
N GLU A 274 3.01 13.87 14.80
CA GLU A 274 4.15 13.00 14.42
C GLU A 274 3.81 11.97 13.33
N VAL A 275 2.51 11.76 13.03
CA VAL A 275 2.09 10.81 12.01
C VAL A 275 1.89 11.53 10.68
N SER A 276 2.42 10.96 9.61
CA SER A 276 2.20 11.48 8.26
C SER A 276 0.73 11.42 7.88
N LEU A 277 0.17 12.54 7.40
CA LEU A 277 -1.23 12.63 6.96
C LEU A 277 -1.31 12.91 5.45
N ILE A 278 -1.85 11.95 4.72
CA ILE A 278 -2.17 12.06 3.30
C ILE A 278 -3.64 12.47 3.19
N ALA A 279 -3.97 13.47 2.38
CA ALA A 279 -5.34 13.91 2.22
C ALA A 279 -5.77 13.96 0.74
N GLY A 280 -7.02 13.63 0.45
CA GLY A 280 -7.59 13.66 -0.90
C GLY A 280 -9.04 13.13 -0.94
N ASN A 281 -9.65 13.01 -2.15
CA ASN A 281 -9.04 13.32 -3.44
C ASN A 281 -9.37 14.74 -3.91
N VAL A 282 -8.43 15.31 -4.61
CA VAL A 282 -8.61 16.61 -5.28
C VAL A 282 -8.11 16.53 -6.73
N ALA A 283 -8.35 17.57 -7.53
CA ALA A 283 -7.97 17.56 -8.95
C ALA A 283 -7.54 18.96 -9.47
N THR A 284 -7.36 19.94 -8.58
CA THR A 284 -6.96 21.32 -8.97
C THR A 284 -5.84 21.85 -8.09
N ALA A 285 -5.13 22.86 -8.59
CA ALA A 285 -4.07 23.54 -7.87
C ALA A 285 -4.58 24.21 -6.57
N GLU A 286 -5.75 24.86 -6.62
CA GLU A 286 -6.36 25.55 -5.48
C GLU A 286 -6.74 24.57 -4.37
N ALA A 287 -7.33 23.42 -4.74
CA ALA A 287 -7.70 22.38 -3.80
C ALA A 287 -6.45 21.75 -3.14
N THR A 288 -5.39 21.54 -3.93
CA THR A 288 -4.09 21.06 -3.45
C THR A 288 -3.50 22.03 -2.43
N GLN A 289 -3.48 23.33 -2.74
CA GLN A 289 -3.01 24.35 -1.80
C GLN A 289 -3.84 24.39 -0.51
N ALA A 290 -5.16 24.24 -0.63
CA ALA A 290 -6.06 24.24 0.53
C ALA A 290 -5.75 23.10 1.50
N LEU A 291 -5.57 21.85 1.00
CA LEU A 291 -5.22 20.72 1.84
C LEU A 291 -3.83 20.88 2.50
N ILE A 292 -2.84 21.37 1.76
CA ILE A 292 -1.50 21.66 2.29
C ILE A 292 -1.56 22.68 3.44
N LYS A 293 -2.31 23.77 3.28
CA LYS A 293 -2.47 24.81 4.31
C LYS A 293 -3.16 24.29 5.58
N HIS A 294 -3.98 23.24 5.47
CA HIS A 294 -4.62 22.59 6.62
C HIS A 294 -3.78 21.46 7.23
N GLY A 295 -2.55 21.22 6.73
CA GLY A 295 -1.58 20.32 7.36
C GLY A 295 -1.42 18.95 6.70
N ALA A 296 -1.85 18.76 5.44
CA ALA A 296 -1.55 17.54 4.69
C ALA A 296 -0.05 17.43 4.37
N ASP A 297 0.56 16.28 4.67
CA ASP A 297 1.97 15.97 4.38
C ASP A 297 2.16 15.40 2.96
N ALA A 298 1.09 14.96 2.32
CA ALA A 298 1.00 14.62 0.90
C ALA A 298 -0.45 14.78 0.42
N VAL A 299 -0.64 15.03 -0.88
CA VAL A 299 -1.97 15.24 -1.46
C VAL A 299 -2.27 14.19 -2.52
N LYS A 300 -3.44 13.56 -2.42
CA LYS A 300 -3.89 12.50 -3.34
C LYS A 300 -4.80 13.07 -4.43
N ILE A 301 -4.42 12.82 -5.69
CA ILE A 301 -4.97 13.48 -6.89
C ILE A 301 -5.73 12.49 -7.74
N GLY A 302 -7.00 12.81 -8.03
CA GLY A 302 -7.82 12.02 -8.95
C GLY A 302 -9.31 12.07 -8.59
N ILE A 303 -10.11 12.70 -9.43
CA ILE A 303 -11.57 12.72 -9.35
C ILE A 303 -12.13 12.01 -10.58
N GLY A 304 -12.63 10.80 -10.37
CA GLY A 304 -13.30 9.98 -11.38
C GLY A 304 -12.45 9.25 -12.42
N PRO A 305 -11.09 9.08 -12.30
CA PRO A 305 -10.32 8.36 -13.31
C PRO A 305 -10.33 6.83 -13.13
N GLY A 306 -10.78 6.32 -11.98
CA GLY A 306 -10.77 4.88 -11.68
C GLY A 306 -11.65 4.06 -12.62
N SER A 307 -11.23 2.82 -12.95
CA SER A 307 -11.91 1.94 -13.91
C SER A 307 -13.35 1.55 -13.54
N ILE A 308 -13.67 1.59 -12.24
CA ILE A 308 -15.00 1.27 -11.69
C ILE A 308 -15.70 2.50 -11.11
N CYS A 309 -15.16 3.71 -11.33
CA CYS A 309 -15.74 4.96 -10.88
C CYS A 309 -16.71 5.51 -11.93
N THR A 310 -17.91 5.91 -11.50
CA THR A 310 -18.91 6.55 -12.36
C THR A 310 -19.20 8.01 -11.99
N THR A 311 -18.41 8.62 -11.13
CA THR A 311 -18.57 10.03 -10.69
C THR A 311 -18.68 10.99 -11.88
N ARG A 312 -17.86 10.82 -12.90
CA ARG A 312 -17.90 11.68 -14.10
C ARG A 312 -19.19 11.54 -14.91
N VAL A 313 -19.79 10.34 -14.90
CA VAL A 313 -21.04 10.07 -15.61
C VAL A 313 -22.25 10.45 -14.78
N VAL A 314 -22.25 10.13 -13.49
CA VAL A 314 -23.39 10.35 -12.60
C VAL A 314 -23.48 11.79 -12.13
N ALA A 315 -22.36 12.38 -11.71
CA ALA A 315 -22.30 13.74 -11.17
C ALA A 315 -21.83 14.79 -12.21
N GLY A 316 -21.24 14.37 -13.34
CA GLY A 316 -20.65 15.27 -14.35
C GLY A 316 -19.36 15.96 -13.90
N ILE A 317 -18.69 15.45 -12.85
CA ILE A 317 -17.54 16.09 -12.21
C ILE A 317 -16.25 15.28 -12.45
N GLY A 318 -15.17 15.96 -12.78
CA GLY A 318 -13.86 15.36 -12.93
C GLY A 318 -12.88 16.24 -13.69
N VAL A 319 -11.60 15.89 -13.61
CA VAL A 319 -10.52 16.49 -14.40
C VAL A 319 -9.72 15.35 -15.03
N PRO A 320 -9.37 15.42 -16.32
CA PRO A 320 -8.48 14.44 -16.96
C PRO A 320 -7.16 14.32 -16.20
N GLN A 321 -6.67 13.08 -16.03
CA GLN A 321 -5.73 12.75 -14.96
C GLN A 321 -4.34 13.37 -15.12
N ILE A 322 -3.80 13.46 -16.34
CA ILE A 322 -2.51 14.14 -16.60
C ILE A 322 -2.60 15.60 -16.19
N THR A 323 -3.67 16.29 -16.58
CA THR A 323 -3.90 17.70 -16.23
C THR A 323 -4.03 17.86 -14.71
N ALA A 324 -4.81 17.00 -14.06
CA ALA A 324 -4.98 17.05 -12.61
C ALA A 324 -3.66 16.88 -11.86
N ILE A 325 -2.84 15.89 -12.25
CA ILE A 325 -1.53 15.64 -11.63
C ILE A 325 -0.60 16.84 -11.85
N TYR A 326 -0.51 17.34 -13.07
CA TYR A 326 0.39 18.44 -13.42
C TYR A 326 0.08 19.70 -12.62
N ASP A 327 -1.19 20.15 -12.63
CA ASP A 327 -1.62 21.34 -11.89
C ASP A 327 -1.40 21.23 -10.39
N ALA A 328 -1.71 20.06 -9.82
CA ALA A 328 -1.52 19.78 -8.42
C ALA A 328 -0.02 19.76 -8.05
N ALA A 329 0.81 19.12 -8.88
CA ALA A 329 2.25 19.02 -8.64
C ALA A 329 2.93 20.39 -8.75
N GLU A 330 2.55 21.23 -9.73
CA GLU A 330 3.06 22.60 -9.85
C GLU A 330 2.78 23.43 -8.58
N MET A 331 1.60 23.28 -8.00
CA MET A 331 1.26 23.95 -6.75
C MET A 331 1.99 23.34 -5.55
N ALA A 332 1.97 22.00 -5.41
CA ALA A 332 2.55 21.29 -4.26
C ALA A 332 4.07 21.47 -4.16
N ASN A 333 4.75 21.54 -5.30
CA ASN A 333 6.21 21.80 -5.36
C ASN A 333 6.61 23.13 -4.71
N LYS A 334 5.75 24.15 -4.71
CA LYS A 334 5.99 25.44 -4.03
C LYS A 334 6.09 25.30 -2.50
N TYR A 335 5.53 24.20 -1.97
CA TYR A 335 5.51 23.87 -0.54
C TYR A 335 6.42 22.67 -0.20
N GLY A 336 7.07 22.07 -1.20
CA GLY A 336 7.87 20.85 -1.02
C GLY A 336 7.03 19.63 -0.58
N ILE A 337 5.75 19.59 -0.94
CA ILE A 337 4.80 18.52 -0.58
C ILE A 337 4.65 17.56 -1.76
N PRO A 338 4.81 16.23 -1.54
CA PRO A 338 4.60 15.23 -2.58
C PRO A 338 3.14 15.12 -3.01
N VAL A 339 2.90 14.71 -4.26
CA VAL A 339 1.56 14.37 -4.77
C VAL A 339 1.48 12.91 -5.19
N ILE A 340 0.34 12.28 -4.93
CA ILE A 340 0.04 10.88 -5.25
C ILE A 340 -0.97 10.87 -6.38
N ALA A 341 -0.59 10.27 -7.51
CA ALA A 341 -1.46 10.11 -8.67
C ALA A 341 -2.38 8.89 -8.47
N ASP A 342 -3.66 9.11 -8.21
CA ASP A 342 -4.62 8.06 -7.85
C ASP A 342 -5.63 7.82 -8.97
N GLY A 343 -5.57 6.63 -9.57
CA GLY A 343 -6.54 6.12 -10.53
C GLY A 343 -6.19 6.34 -12.00
N GLY A 344 -6.83 5.56 -12.86
CA GLY A 344 -6.67 5.60 -14.31
C GLY A 344 -5.48 4.83 -14.87
N ILE A 345 -4.66 4.20 -14.02
CA ILE A 345 -3.47 3.44 -14.40
C ILE A 345 -3.87 2.03 -14.86
N LYS A 346 -3.61 1.70 -16.12
CA LYS A 346 -3.87 0.40 -16.77
C LYS A 346 -2.57 -0.34 -17.12
N TYR A 347 -1.53 0.39 -17.48
CA TYR A 347 -0.24 -0.12 -17.94
C TYR A 347 0.94 0.58 -17.27
N SER A 348 2.12 -0.04 -17.32
CA SER A 348 3.35 0.54 -16.75
C SER A 348 3.73 1.89 -17.39
N GLY A 349 3.47 2.07 -18.69
CA GLY A 349 3.71 3.36 -19.36
C GLY A 349 2.91 4.53 -18.77
N GLU A 350 1.73 4.28 -18.21
CA GLU A 350 0.93 5.31 -17.53
C GLU A 350 1.52 5.67 -16.16
N ILE A 351 2.22 4.73 -15.50
CA ILE A 351 3.03 5.05 -14.30
C ILE A 351 4.12 6.04 -14.66
N VAL A 352 4.85 5.79 -15.77
CA VAL A 352 5.91 6.70 -16.25
C VAL A 352 5.32 8.09 -16.54
N LYS A 353 4.18 8.16 -17.24
CA LYS A 353 3.49 9.41 -17.55
C LYS A 353 3.00 10.16 -16.31
N ALA A 354 2.45 9.43 -15.31
CA ALA A 354 1.97 10.04 -14.07
C ALA A 354 3.11 10.66 -13.26
N LEU A 355 4.25 9.97 -13.17
CA LEU A 355 5.44 10.49 -12.48
C LEU A 355 6.05 11.66 -13.27
N ALA A 356 6.18 11.55 -14.59
CA ALA A 356 6.66 12.65 -15.45
C ALA A 356 5.75 13.90 -15.37
N ALA A 357 4.44 13.74 -15.16
CA ALA A 357 3.52 14.85 -14.92
C ALA A 357 3.68 15.51 -13.54
N GLY A 358 4.56 14.98 -12.68
CA GLY A 358 4.88 15.56 -11.36
C GLY A 358 4.43 14.71 -10.16
N GLY A 359 3.79 13.56 -10.38
CA GLY A 359 3.49 12.62 -9.32
C GLY A 359 4.76 12.12 -8.62
N SER A 360 4.74 11.96 -7.32
CA SER A 360 5.82 11.33 -6.56
C SER A 360 5.58 9.83 -6.41
N VAL A 361 4.33 9.44 -6.25
CA VAL A 361 3.86 8.05 -6.07
C VAL A 361 2.59 7.87 -6.89
N VAL A 362 2.35 6.67 -7.39
CA VAL A 362 1.07 6.31 -8.02
C VAL A 362 0.29 5.36 -7.13
N MET A 363 -1.03 5.57 -7.03
CA MET A 363 -1.93 4.64 -6.35
C MET A 363 -2.65 3.78 -7.39
N VAL A 364 -2.65 2.46 -7.16
CA VAL A 364 -3.24 1.47 -8.05
C VAL A 364 -4.33 0.67 -7.34
N GLY A 365 -5.44 0.42 -8.04
CA GLY A 365 -6.53 -0.45 -7.59
C GLY A 365 -6.70 -1.65 -8.52
N SER A 366 -7.25 -1.42 -9.72
CA SER A 366 -7.56 -2.48 -10.70
C SER A 366 -6.35 -3.32 -11.12
N LEU A 367 -5.15 -2.73 -11.15
CA LEU A 367 -3.93 -3.45 -11.52
C LEU A 367 -3.62 -4.61 -10.56
N VAL A 368 -3.92 -4.45 -9.28
CA VAL A 368 -3.61 -5.42 -8.23
C VAL A 368 -4.86 -6.13 -7.65
N ALA A 369 -6.07 -5.68 -8.00
CA ALA A 369 -7.31 -6.28 -7.50
C ALA A 369 -7.49 -7.75 -7.90
N GLY A 370 -6.87 -8.19 -9.01
CA GLY A 370 -6.87 -9.58 -9.47
C GLY A 370 -5.76 -10.44 -8.85
N CYS A 371 -4.88 -9.88 -8.04
CA CYS A 371 -3.78 -10.61 -7.42
C CYS A 371 -4.25 -11.49 -6.26
N GLU A 372 -3.46 -12.50 -5.92
CA GLU A 372 -3.76 -13.48 -4.88
C GLU A 372 -4.03 -12.81 -3.53
N GLU A 373 -3.24 -11.82 -3.17
CA GLU A 373 -3.25 -11.13 -1.88
C GLU A 373 -4.37 -10.09 -1.73
N ALA A 374 -5.09 -9.76 -2.81
CA ALA A 374 -6.25 -8.88 -2.73
C ALA A 374 -7.42 -9.60 -2.01
N PRO A 375 -8.19 -8.90 -1.12
CA PRO A 375 -9.24 -9.53 -0.32
C PRO A 375 -10.52 -9.89 -1.09
N GLY A 376 -10.69 -9.43 -2.33
CA GLY A 376 -11.86 -9.76 -3.14
C GLY A 376 -12.05 -11.26 -3.35
N ASP A 377 -13.30 -11.73 -3.26
CA ASP A 377 -13.64 -13.14 -3.39
C ASP A 377 -13.22 -13.71 -4.76
N MET A 378 -12.79 -14.98 -4.74
CA MET A 378 -12.47 -15.72 -5.95
C MET A 378 -13.74 -16.24 -6.60
N GLU A 379 -13.93 -15.97 -7.89
CA GLU A 379 -15.03 -16.46 -8.70
C GLU A 379 -14.54 -17.29 -9.91
N ILE A 380 -15.27 -18.34 -10.25
CA ILE A 380 -15.06 -19.07 -11.50
C ILE A 380 -16.17 -18.69 -12.47
N TRP A 381 -15.80 -18.14 -13.62
CA TRP A 381 -16.73 -17.77 -14.68
C TRP A 381 -16.19 -18.23 -16.04
N GLN A 382 -17.01 -18.91 -16.81
CA GLN A 382 -16.63 -19.51 -18.10
C GLN A 382 -15.32 -20.31 -18.04
N GLY A 383 -15.12 -21.09 -16.94
CA GLY A 383 -13.93 -21.93 -16.73
C GLY A 383 -12.64 -21.16 -16.41
N ARG A 384 -12.69 -19.84 -16.15
CA ARG A 384 -11.56 -19.00 -15.77
C ARG A 384 -11.75 -18.43 -14.36
N GLN A 385 -10.64 -18.18 -13.68
CA GLN A 385 -10.63 -17.56 -12.35
C GLN A 385 -10.66 -16.04 -12.45
N PHE A 386 -11.48 -15.42 -11.62
CA PHE A 386 -11.64 -13.99 -11.46
C PHE A 386 -11.67 -13.63 -9.98
N LYS A 387 -11.36 -12.38 -9.66
CA LYS A 387 -11.59 -11.82 -8.33
C LYS A 387 -12.65 -10.72 -8.41
N VAL A 388 -13.51 -10.67 -7.39
CA VAL A 388 -14.49 -9.59 -7.22
C VAL A 388 -13.72 -8.28 -7.04
N TYR A 389 -14.15 -7.26 -7.77
CA TYR A 389 -13.60 -5.91 -7.69
C TYR A 389 -14.73 -4.89 -7.74
N ARG A 390 -14.82 -4.04 -6.72
CA ARG A 390 -15.90 -3.05 -6.61
C ARG A 390 -15.39 -1.65 -6.26
N GLY A 391 -16.08 -0.63 -6.79
CA GLY A 391 -15.85 0.76 -6.41
C GLY A 391 -16.35 1.06 -5.01
N MET A 392 -15.65 1.91 -4.27
CA MET A 392 -16.09 2.36 -2.94
C MET A 392 -17.42 3.14 -3.00
N GLY A 393 -17.81 3.68 -4.17
CA GLY A 393 -19.12 4.27 -4.45
C GLY A 393 -20.17 3.29 -4.99
N SER A 394 -19.91 1.97 -5.04
CA SER A 394 -20.90 0.97 -5.40
C SER A 394 -21.93 0.74 -4.28
N LEU A 395 -23.08 0.19 -4.62
CA LEU A 395 -24.12 -0.12 -3.63
C LEU A 395 -23.62 -1.08 -2.56
N GLY A 396 -22.88 -2.13 -2.95
CA GLY A 396 -22.31 -3.09 -2.01
C GLY A 396 -21.34 -2.44 -1.04
N ALA A 397 -20.39 -1.63 -1.51
CA ALA A 397 -19.44 -0.95 -0.64
C ALA A 397 -20.12 0.09 0.27
N MET A 398 -21.12 0.85 -0.24
CA MET A 398 -21.85 1.84 0.55
C MET A 398 -22.67 1.21 1.67
N ASN A 399 -23.28 0.04 1.43
CA ASN A 399 -24.02 -0.71 2.45
C ASN A 399 -23.08 -1.26 3.56
N HIS A 400 -21.79 -1.46 3.28
CA HIS A 400 -20.81 -1.94 4.25
C HIS A 400 -20.05 -0.82 4.98
N GLY A 401 -20.33 0.48 4.66
CA GLY A 401 -19.76 1.59 5.44
C GLY A 401 -19.11 2.72 4.64
N SER A 402 -18.91 2.60 3.32
CA SER A 402 -18.24 3.63 2.51
C SER A 402 -19.13 4.83 2.13
N ALA A 403 -20.41 4.85 2.55
CA ALA A 403 -21.37 5.91 2.23
C ALA A 403 -20.93 7.32 2.72
N ASP A 404 -20.15 7.40 3.80
CA ASP A 404 -19.58 8.64 4.30
C ASP A 404 -18.59 9.31 3.34
N ARG A 405 -17.82 8.50 2.56
CA ARG A 405 -16.91 8.98 1.52
C ARG A 405 -17.64 9.83 0.47
N TYR A 406 -18.92 9.51 0.19
CA TYR A 406 -19.78 10.15 -0.80
C TYR A 406 -20.84 11.07 -0.18
N PHE A 407 -20.66 11.46 1.09
CA PHE A 407 -21.60 12.33 1.82
C PHE A 407 -23.04 11.80 1.92
N GLN A 408 -23.22 10.47 1.85
CA GLN A 408 -24.53 9.81 1.86
C GLN A 408 -24.80 8.98 3.15
N LYS A 409 -23.97 9.16 4.19
CA LYS A 409 -24.20 8.49 5.48
C LYS A 409 -25.57 8.86 6.04
N GLY A 410 -26.38 7.85 6.39
CA GLY A 410 -27.74 8.02 6.90
C GLY A 410 -28.82 8.26 5.83
N SER A 411 -28.49 8.26 4.56
CA SER A 411 -29.46 8.33 3.47
C SER A 411 -30.33 7.08 3.40
N LYS A 412 -31.65 7.25 3.21
CA LYS A 412 -32.60 6.12 3.05
C LYS A 412 -32.37 5.34 1.75
N LYS A 413 -31.81 5.97 0.73
CA LYS A 413 -31.53 5.40 -0.58
C LYS A 413 -30.23 6.03 -1.11
N PHE A 414 -29.31 5.20 -1.59
CA PHE A 414 -28.04 5.67 -2.16
C PHE A 414 -28.15 6.01 -3.63
N VAL A 415 -27.34 6.98 -4.05
CA VAL A 415 -27.02 7.27 -5.46
C VAL A 415 -25.56 6.79 -5.69
N PRO A 416 -25.35 5.63 -6.30
CA PRO A 416 -24.00 5.07 -6.45
C PRO A 416 -23.19 5.87 -7.46
N GLU A 417 -21.89 6.04 -7.17
CA GLU A 417 -20.88 6.63 -8.03
C GLU A 417 -19.79 5.61 -8.38
N GLY A 418 -20.13 4.34 -8.38
CA GLY A 418 -19.25 3.22 -8.72
C GLY A 418 -20.02 1.97 -9.05
N VAL A 419 -19.35 1.06 -9.74
CA VAL A 419 -19.90 -0.24 -10.15
C VAL A 419 -19.21 -1.39 -9.41
N GLU A 420 -19.84 -2.55 -9.45
CA GLU A 420 -19.30 -3.83 -9.01
C GLU A 420 -19.00 -4.70 -10.23
N GLY A 421 -17.88 -5.39 -10.22
CA GLY A 421 -17.45 -6.22 -11.32
C GLY A 421 -16.44 -7.27 -10.88
N ARG A 422 -15.77 -7.85 -11.83
CA ARG A 422 -14.71 -8.83 -11.62
C ARG A 422 -13.52 -8.54 -12.52
N VAL A 423 -12.34 -8.90 -12.07
CA VAL A 423 -11.09 -8.80 -12.83
C VAL A 423 -10.44 -10.19 -12.95
N PRO A 424 -9.75 -10.49 -14.05
CA PRO A 424 -9.03 -11.75 -14.18
C PRO A 424 -8.05 -11.97 -13.02
N TYR A 425 -7.99 -13.20 -12.51
CA TYR A 425 -6.98 -13.61 -11.55
C TYR A 425 -5.58 -13.54 -12.18
N LYS A 426 -4.60 -13.00 -11.45
CA LYS A 426 -3.25 -12.69 -11.96
C LYS A 426 -2.12 -13.43 -11.23
N GLY A 427 -2.44 -14.26 -10.22
CA GLY A 427 -1.43 -14.87 -9.35
C GLY A 427 -0.84 -13.87 -8.33
N PRO A 428 0.37 -14.15 -7.80
CA PRO A 428 1.01 -13.31 -6.79
C PRO A 428 1.23 -11.88 -7.27
N VAL A 429 1.05 -10.90 -6.37
CA VAL A 429 1.21 -9.47 -6.69
C VAL A 429 2.64 -9.11 -7.10
N GLY A 430 3.64 -9.82 -6.56
CA GLY A 430 5.06 -9.61 -6.91
C GLY A 430 5.33 -9.70 -8.40
N ASP A 431 4.69 -10.65 -9.11
CA ASP A 431 4.85 -10.79 -10.56
C ASP A 431 4.29 -9.57 -11.31
N THR A 432 3.13 -9.07 -10.86
CA THR A 432 2.53 -7.85 -11.44
C THR A 432 3.45 -6.64 -11.19
N ILE A 433 3.97 -6.46 -9.97
CA ILE A 433 4.86 -5.35 -9.62
C ILE A 433 6.16 -5.42 -10.42
N PHE A 434 6.73 -6.61 -10.58
CA PHE A 434 7.93 -6.81 -11.40
C PHE A 434 7.74 -6.27 -12.82
N GLN A 435 6.62 -6.60 -13.48
CA GLN A 435 6.30 -6.10 -14.81
C GLN A 435 6.09 -4.57 -14.83
N MET A 436 5.40 -4.02 -13.83
CA MET A 436 5.14 -2.58 -13.74
C MET A 436 6.43 -1.80 -13.52
N MET A 437 7.29 -2.25 -12.61
CA MET A 437 8.57 -1.58 -12.34
C MET A 437 9.57 -1.77 -13.47
N GLY A 438 9.54 -2.91 -14.15
CA GLY A 438 10.33 -3.14 -15.36
C GLY A 438 9.98 -2.13 -16.47
N GLY A 439 8.67 -1.91 -16.70
CA GLY A 439 8.21 -0.91 -17.66
C GLY A 439 8.56 0.53 -17.25
N LEU A 440 8.49 0.86 -15.95
CA LEU A 440 8.92 2.17 -15.44
C LEU A 440 10.42 2.38 -15.67
N ARG A 441 11.27 1.41 -15.34
CA ARG A 441 12.72 1.47 -15.57
C ARG A 441 13.04 1.65 -17.07
N ALA A 442 12.35 0.90 -17.95
CA ALA A 442 12.51 1.05 -19.39
C ALA A 442 12.14 2.47 -19.85
N GLY A 443 10.99 3.01 -19.40
CA GLY A 443 10.56 4.36 -19.70
C GLY A 443 11.57 5.42 -19.24
N MET A 444 12.12 5.30 -18.04
CA MET A 444 13.15 6.19 -17.52
C MET A 444 14.45 6.11 -18.36
N GLY A 445 14.82 4.90 -18.78
CA GLY A 445 15.94 4.71 -19.71
C GLY A 445 15.75 5.43 -21.05
N TYR A 446 14.54 5.36 -21.63
CA TYR A 446 14.23 6.08 -22.90
C TYR A 446 14.30 7.60 -22.78
N VAL A 447 14.04 8.17 -21.62
CA VAL A 447 14.09 9.63 -21.41
C VAL A 447 15.37 10.11 -20.73
N GLY A 448 16.33 9.20 -20.45
CA GLY A 448 17.63 9.52 -19.86
C GLY A 448 17.53 10.03 -18.41
N CYS A 449 16.66 9.43 -17.60
CA CYS A 449 16.44 9.82 -16.21
C CYS A 449 16.91 8.73 -15.25
N HIS A 450 17.88 9.06 -14.36
CA HIS A 450 18.44 8.15 -13.37
C HIS A 450 17.53 7.97 -12.14
N THR A 451 16.73 9.00 -11.81
CA THR A 451 15.89 9.06 -10.61
C THR A 451 14.47 9.50 -10.95
N ILE A 452 13.54 9.23 -10.03
CA ILE A 452 12.15 9.74 -10.15
C ILE A 452 12.11 11.27 -10.19
N ASP A 453 12.95 11.96 -9.43
CA ASP A 453 13.00 13.42 -9.43
C ASP A 453 13.50 13.98 -10.77
N GLU A 454 14.42 13.32 -11.43
CA GLU A 454 14.82 13.66 -12.80
C GLU A 454 13.68 13.46 -13.80
N LEU A 455 12.95 12.32 -13.70
CA LEU A 455 11.78 12.07 -14.55
C LEU A 455 10.71 13.16 -14.38
N ARG A 456 10.43 13.59 -13.15
CA ARG A 456 9.47 14.66 -12.84
C ARG A 456 9.84 16.02 -13.41
N THR A 457 11.12 16.30 -13.59
CA THR A 457 11.65 17.64 -13.95
C THR A 457 12.15 17.74 -15.39
N LYS A 458 12.68 16.67 -15.97
CA LYS A 458 13.34 16.68 -17.29
C LYS A 458 12.46 16.17 -18.41
N ALA A 459 11.55 15.21 -18.14
CA ALA A 459 10.73 14.57 -19.15
C ALA A 459 9.79 15.55 -19.86
N LYS A 460 9.60 15.36 -21.15
CA LYS A 460 8.73 16.20 -21.98
C LYS A 460 7.64 15.38 -22.63
N PHE A 461 6.45 15.97 -22.73
CA PHE A 461 5.30 15.36 -23.35
C PHE A 461 5.06 15.90 -24.76
N ILE A 462 4.53 15.03 -25.63
CA ILE A 462 3.86 15.39 -26.87
C ILE A 462 2.39 14.99 -26.79
N LYS A 463 1.50 15.85 -27.25
CA LYS A 463 0.08 15.49 -27.42
C LYS A 463 -0.08 14.62 -28.68
N ILE A 464 -0.92 13.61 -28.56
CA ILE A 464 -1.27 12.72 -29.66
C ILE A 464 -2.76 12.83 -30.02
N THR A 465 -3.12 12.39 -31.20
CA THR A 465 -4.51 12.27 -31.66
C THR A 465 -5.05 10.87 -31.35
N GLY A 466 -6.36 10.64 -31.58
CA GLY A 466 -6.93 9.29 -31.51
C GLY A 466 -6.25 8.31 -32.48
N ALA A 467 -5.77 8.79 -33.66
CA ALA A 467 -4.97 7.97 -34.57
C ALA A 467 -3.61 7.57 -33.95
N GLY A 468 -2.95 8.50 -33.27
CA GLY A 468 -1.70 8.21 -32.54
C GLY A 468 -1.90 7.24 -31.37
N LEU A 469 -3.08 7.25 -30.75
CA LEU A 469 -3.42 6.24 -29.74
C LEU A 469 -3.54 4.84 -30.36
N ILE A 470 -4.21 4.70 -31.48
CA ILE A 470 -4.32 3.44 -32.23
C ILE A 470 -2.93 2.94 -32.65
N GLU A 471 -2.09 3.81 -33.19
CA GLU A 471 -0.69 3.52 -33.54
C GLU A 471 0.14 3.03 -32.35
N SER A 472 -0.18 3.48 -31.14
CA SER A 472 0.55 3.13 -29.90
C SER A 472 0.24 1.71 -29.39
N HIS A 473 -0.82 1.07 -29.89
CA HIS A 473 -1.18 -0.30 -29.55
C HIS A 473 -0.84 -1.25 -30.71
N PRO A 474 -0.62 -2.55 -30.46
CA PRO A 474 -0.51 -3.54 -31.52
C PRO A 474 -1.71 -3.45 -32.46
N HIS A 475 -1.48 -3.21 -33.75
CA HIS A 475 -2.50 -3.08 -34.80
C HIS A 475 -2.13 -3.93 -36.02
N ASP A 476 -3.10 -4.30 -36.80
CA ASP A 476 -2.94 -5.10 -38.05
C ASP A 476 -2.32 -6.51 -37.80
N VAL A 477 -2.43 -7.04 -36.56
CA VAL A 477 -1.94 -8.36 -36.19
C VAL A 477 -2.95 -9.07 -35.27
N TYR A 478 -3.01 -10.39 -35.34
CA TYR A 478 -3.70 -11.22 -34.36
C TYR A 478 -2.70 -11.67 -33.30
N ILE A 479 -2.94 -11.30 -32.04
CA ILE A 479 -2.10 -11.72 -30.91
C ILE A 479 -2.35 -13.23 -30.68
N THR A 480 -1.34 -14.04 -30.94
CA THR A 480 -1.40 -15.51 -30.74
C THR A 480 -0.85 -15.93 -29.38
N LYS A 481 -0.04 -15.06 -28.76
CA LYS A 481 0.52 -15.26 -27.41
C LYS A 481 0.54 -13.91 -26.70
N GLU A 482 -0.20 -13.80 -25.60
CA GLU A 482 -0.22 -12.60 -24.77
C GLU A 482 1.12 -12.37 -24.08
N ALA A 483 1.53 -11.11 -23.96
CA ALA A 483 2.67 -10.74 -23.13
C ALA A 483 2.21 -10.57 -21.66
N PRO A 484 3.07 -10.85 -20.68
CA PRO A 484 2.67 -10.77 -19.26
C PRO A 484 2.31 -9.34 -18.81
N ASN A 485 2.73 -8.32 -19.56
CA ASN A 485 2.52 -6.90 -19.28
C ASN A 485 1.57 -6.21 -20.29
N TYR A 486 0.99 -6.95 -21.22
CA TYR A 486 0.04 -6.44 -22.17
C TYR A 486 -1.09 -7.45 -22.41
N SER A 487 -2.28 -7.09 -21.97
CA SER A 487 -3.52 -7.78 -22.37
C SER A 487 -4.28 -6.87 -23.33
N GLY A 488 -4.46 -7.30 -24.57
CA GLY A 488 -5.32 -6.60 -25.50
C GLY A 488 -6.73 -6.50 -24.92
N SER A 489 -7.31 -5.30 -24.86
CA SER A 489 -8.74 -5.17 -24.64
C SER A 489 -9.41 -5.92 -25.80
N ARG A 490 -10.05 -7.06 -25.52
CA ARG A 490 -11.01 -7.62 -26.47
C ARG A 490 -12.12 -6.58 -26.61
N GLN A 491 -12.08 -5.83 -27.69
CA GLN A 491 -13.28 -5.24 -28.25
C GLN A 491 -14.04 -6.42 -28.87
N ASP A 492 -14.96 -7.01 -28.12
CA ASP A 492 -16.08 -7.78 -28.65
C ASP A 492 -17.24 -6.83 -28.90
#